data_73d4f7ed23401519aca69b7ef82c70cb
#
_entry.id   73d4f7ed23401519aca69b7ef82c70cb
#
_cell.length_a   1.000
_cell.length_b   1.000
_cell.length_c   1.000
_cell.angle_alpha   90.00
_cell.angle_beta   90.00
_cell.angle_gamma   90.00
#
_symmetry.space_group_name_H-M   'P 1'
#
loop_
_entity.id
_entity.type
_entity.pdbx_description
1 polymer ?
#
loop_
_entity_poly.entity_id
_entity_poly.type
_entity_poly.pdbx_seq_one_letter_code
_entity_poly.pdbx_strand_id
1 'polypeptide(L)'
;RIRTYSKGMRALFVIIASFASRARYVLLDEPLDGLDVLIRDQVKQLIVDQVTAHQTTVFIASHNLVDLDTLVDRVLLLKDHTIDRTFAIEENKNIRKYQLAFAGDELPSFLRESGTIIVQTGHIMTIVFNDFTEDIGIRLAGQDFKFVEELPVGSEDVFRASFAEEAYAWQQELEVAE
;
A
#
# COMPACT_ATOMS: atom_id res chain seq x y z
N ARG A 1 -4.09 -21.16 31.15
CA ARG A 1 -3.26 -20.00 31.63
C ARG A 1 -2.75 -19.26 30.40
N ILE A 2 -2.83 -17.93 30.37
CA ILE A 2 -2.38 -17.11 29.22
C ILE A 2 -0.90 -17.36 28.88
N ARG A 3 -0.09 -17.77 29.86
CA ARG A 3 1.34 -18.09 29.66
C ARG A 3 1.59 -19.26 28.68
N THR A 4 0.61 -20.12 28.43
CA THR A 4 0.73 -21.27 27.52
C THR A 4 0.25 -20.97 26.12
N TYR A 5 -0.24 -19.76 25.86
CA TYR A 5 -0.73 -19.37 24.53
C TYR A 5 0.43 -19.17 23.55
N SER A 6 0.21 -19.64 22.31
CA SER A 6 1.08 -19.28 21.18
C SER A 6 1.06 -17.77 20.92
N LYS A 7 1.97 -17.24 20.09
CA LYS A 7 1.96 -15.82 19.68
C LYS A 7 0.60 -15.45 19.09
N GLY A 8 0.08 -16.27 18.16
CA GLY A 8 -1.23 -16.03 17.51
C GLY A 8 -2.40 -16.08 18.50
N MET A 9 -2.43 -17.05 19.42
CA MET A 9 -3.48 -17.12 20.46
C MET A 9 -3.47 -15.89 21.39
N ARG A 10 -2.28 -15.33 21.68
CA ARG A 10 -2.18 -14.11 22.48
C ARG A 10 -2.70 -12.91 21.71
N ALA A 11 -2.34 -12.78 20.43
CA ALA A 11 -2.83 -11.71 19.57
C ALA A 11 -4.35 -11.72 19.48
N LEU A 12 -4.95 -12.87 19.14
CA LEU A 12 -6.39 -13.04 19.13
C LEU A 12 -7.04 -12.68 20.46
N PHE A 13 -6.48 -13.15 21.58
CA PHE A 13 -7.00 -12.83 22.90
C PHE A 13 -7.01 -11.35 23.20
N VAL A 14 -5.90 -10.64 22.89
CA VAL A 14 -5.79 -9.19 23.11
C VAL A 14 -6.79 -8.43 22.24
N ILE A 15 -6.94 -8.81 20.97
CA ILE A 15 -7.87 -8.15 20.03
C ILE A 15 -9.31 -8.38 20.48
N ILE A 16 -9.69 -9.62 20.85
CA ILE A 16 -11.02 -9.93 21.38
C ILE A 16 -11.30 -9.13 22.66
N ALA A 17 -10.33 -9.05 23.58
CA ALA A 17 -10.47 -8.27 24.80
C ALA A 17 -10.62 -6.77 24.55
N SER A 18 -9.90 -6.22 23.55
CA SER A 18 -10.04 -4.82 23.13
C SER A 18 -11.44 -4.52 22.63
N PHE A 19 -12.00 -5.36 21.76
CA PHE A 19 -13.37 -5.19 21.27
C PHE A 19 -14.45 -5.47 22.33
N ALA A 20 -14.21 -6.37 23.28
CA ALA A 20 -15.12 -6.63 24.39
C ALA A 20 -15.35 -5.39 25.28
N SER A 21 -14.45 -4.42 25.28
CA SER A 21 -14.61 -3.14 25.98
C SER A 21 -15.71 -2.26 25.40
N ARG A 22 -16.18 -2.57 24.18
CA ARG A 22 -17.13 -1.77 23.41
C ARG A 22 -16.74 -0.29 23.24
N ALA A 23 -15.44 -0.05 23.16
CA ALA A 23 -14.91 1.28 22.91
C ALA A 23 -15.30 1.75 21.49
N ARG A 24 -15.61 3.03 21.38
CA ARG A 24 -15.90 3.68 20.08
C ARG A 24 -14.67 3.71 19.18
N TYR A 25 -13.48 3.82 19.79
CA TYR A 25 -12.20 3.87 19.10
C TYR A 25 -11.29 2.76 19.65
N VAL A 26 -10.69 1.97 18.77
CA VAL A 26 -9.73 0.93 19.10
C VAL A 26 -8.43 1.20 18.34
N LEU A 27 -7.31 1.22 19.04
CA LEU A 27 -5.98 1.39 18.47
C LEU A 27 -5.24 0.06 18.55
N LEU A 28 -4.76 -0.41 17.42
CA LEU A 28 -4.02 -1.66 17.28
C LEU A 28 -2.64 -1.35 16.70
N ASP A 29 -1.61 -1.78 17.39
CA ASP A 29 -0.22 -1.62 16.98
C ASP A 29 0.30 -2.97 16.50
N GLU A 30 0.68 -3.06 15.21
CA GLU A 30 1.16 -4.27 14.52
C GLU A 30 0.34 -5.53 14.81
N PRO A 31 -1.01 -5.50 14.70
CA PRO A 31 -1.86 -6.61 15.13
C PRO A 31 -1.68 -7.90 14.33
N LEU A 32 -1.11 -7.81 13.13
CA LEU A 32 -0.93 -8.93 12.20
C LEU A 32 0.52 -9.43 12.17
N ASP A 33 1.45 -8.73 12.86
CA ASP A 33 2.87 -9.07 12.78
C ASP A 33 3.20 -10.44 13.36
N GLY A 34 3.97 -11.22 12.57
CA GLY A 34 4.46 -12.54 12.95
C GLY A 34 3.36 -13.57 13.21
N LEU A 35 2.16 -13.36 12.69
CA LEU A 35 1.08 -14.35 12.66
C LEU A 35 1.21 -15.23 11.42
N ASP A 36 0.85 -16.51 11.55
CA ASP A 36 0.65 -17.35 10.39
C ASP A 36 -0.59 -16.91 9.58
N VAL A 37 -0.65 -17.34 8.32
CA VAL A 37 -1.68 -16.89 7.37
C VAL A 37 -3.10 -17.14 7.90
N LEU A 38 -3.36 -18.31 8.48
CA LEU A 38 -4.70 -18.67 8.96
C LEU A 38 -5.15 -17.79 10.14
N ILE A 39 -4.26 -17.54 11.08
CA ILE A 39 -4.55 -16.66 12.23
C ILE A 39 -4.69 -15.22 11.78
N ARG A 40 -3.88 -14.77 10.82
CA ARG A 40 -3.97 -13.43 10.23
C ARG A 40 -5.34 -13.18 9.61
N ASP A 41 -5.84 -14.12 8.80
CA ASP A 41 -7.16 -14.02 8.18
C ASP A 41 -8.28 -14.00 9.22
N GLN A 42 -8.17 -14.80 10.28
CA GLN A 42 -9.13 -14.78 11.40
C GLN A 42 -9.15 -13.43 12.12
N VAL A 43 -7.97 -12.81 12.33
CA VAL A 43 -7.87 -11.48 12.94
C VAL A 43 -8.50 -10.42 12.03
N LYS A 44 -8.19 -10.44 10.72
CA LYS A 44 -8.81 -9.53 9.74
C LYS A 44 -10.32 -9.65 9.76
N GLN A 45 -10.86 -10.86 9.67
CA GLN A 45 -12.30 -11.09 9.71
C GLN A 45 -12.94 -10.59 11.00
N LEU A 46 -12.30 -10.85 12.16
CA LEU A 46 -12.78 -10.38 13.45
C LEU A 46 -12.87 -8.85 13.50
N ILE A 47 -11.86 -8.13 12.97
CA ILE A 47 -11.85 -6.67 12.93
C ILE A 47 -13.03 -6.17 12.07
N VAL A 48 -13.19 -6.71 10.86
CA VAL A 48 -14.29 -6.33 9.94
C VAL A 48 -15.65 -6.57 10.59
N ASP A 49 -15.87 -7.74 11.22
CA ASP A 49 -17.10 -8.08 11.90
C ASP A 49 -17.44 -7.10 13.03
N GLN A 50 -16.43 -6.70 13.82
CA GLN A 50 -16.61 -5.77 14.94
C GLN A 50 -16.90 -4.34 14.46
N VAL A 51 -16.22 -3.87 13.42
CA VAL A 51 -16.48 -2.57 12.79
C VAL A 51 -17.91 -2.53 12.26
N THR A 52 -18.31 -3.56 11.51
CA THR A 52 -19.63 -3.64 10.87
C THR A 52 -20.77 -3.76 11.90
N ALA A 53 -20.59 -4.59 12.94
CA ALA A 53 -21.64 -4.84 13.93
C ALA A 53 -21.82 -3.72 14.95
N HIS A 54 -20.74 -2.96 15.27
CA HIS A 54 -20.74 -2.03 16.38
C HIS A 54 -20.35 -0.60 16.01
N GLN A 55 -20.11 -0.31 14.73
CA GLN A 55 -19.66 1.01 14.25
C GLN A 55 -18.41 1.52 14.99
N THR A 56 -17.54 0.60 15.38
CA THR A 56 -16.27 0.93 16.03
C THR A 56 -15.30 1.46 14.99
N THR A 57 -14.63 2.55 15.29
CA THR A 57 -13.51 3.04 14.46
C THR A 57 -12.22 2.36 14.93
N VAL A 58 -11.52 1.70 14.02
CA VAL A 58 -10.26 1.03 14.32
C VAL A 58 -9.11 1.76 13.65
N PHE A 59 -8.08 2.11 14.43
CA PHE A 59 -6.81 2.61 13.94
C PHE A 59 -5.78 1.49 14.02
N ILE A 60 -5.12 1.19 12.92
CA ILE A 60 -4.10 0.17 12.82
C ILE A 60 -2.78 0.83 12.44
N ALA A 61 -1.78 0.72 13.31
CA ALA A 61 -0.42 1.04 12.93
C ALA A 61 0.24 -0.22 12.37
N SER A 62 0.79 -0.15 11.16
CA SER A 62 1.52 -1.25 10.55
C SER A 62 2.52 -0.73 9.51
N HIS A 63 3.63 -1.46 9.37
CA HIS A 63 4.60 -1.26 8.30
C HIS A 63 4.33 -2.16 7.08
N ASN A 64 3.38 -3.09 7.18
CA ASN A 64 2.97 -3.99 6.09
C ASN A 64 1.66 -3.51 5.47
N LEU A 65 1.75 -2.66 4.46
CA LEU A 65 0.60 -2.08 3.78
C LEU A 65 -0.24 -3.11 3.03
N VAL A 66 0.39 -4.15 2.46
CA VAL A 66 -0.32 -5.21 1.71
C VAL A 66 -1.36 -5.93 2.58
N ASP A 67 -1.05 -6.14 3.86
CA ASP A 67 -2.00 -6.76 4.79
C ASP A 67 -3.22 -5.87 5.09
N LEU A 68 -3.08 -4.56 4.88
CA LEU A 68 -4.13 -3.58 5.16
C LEU A 68 -5.07 -3.31 3.98
N ASP A 69 -4.67 -3.62 2.75
CA ASP A 69 -5.43 -3.32 1.52
C ASP A 69 -6.88 -3.81 1.53
N THR A 70 -7.14 -4.92 2.21
CA THR A 70 -8.49 -5.51 2.33
C THR A 70 -9.19 -5.19 3.64
N LEU A 71 -8.56 -4.36 4.48
CA LEU A 71 -9.02 -4.16 5.85
C LEU A 71 -9.37 -2.71 6.16
N VAL A 72 -8.73 -1.74 5.49
CA VAL A 72 -8.85 -0.32 5.83
C VAL A 72 -9.49 0.50 4.72
N ASP A 73 -10.27 1.52 5.11
CA ASP A 73 -10.89 2.46 4.17
C ASP A 73 -9.93 3.61 3.83
N ARG A 74 -9.02 3.94 4.77
CA ARG A 74 -8.10 5.07 4.67
C ARG A 74 -6.73 4.71 5.21
N VAL A 75 -5.70 5.23 4.55
CA VAL A 75 -4.32 5.19 5.02
C VAL A 75 -3.89 6.59 5.44
N LEU A 76 -3.38 6.72 6.65
CA LEU A 76 -2.80 7.94 7.21
C LEU A 76 -1.30 7.79 7.25
N LEU A 77 -0.60 8.69 6.60
CA LEU A 77 0.84 8.71 6.63
C LEU A 77 1.33 9.65 7.70
N LEU A 78 2.13 9.13 8.63
CA LEU A 78 2.81 9.93 9.63
C LEU A 78 4.22 10.28 9.15
N LYS A 79 4.53 11.59 9.19
CA LYS A 79 5.86 12.14 8.97
C LYS A 79 6.09 13.27 9.96
N ASP A 80 7.28 13.33 10.57
CA ASP A 80 7.67 14.38 11.51
C ASP A 80 6.63 14.63 12.62
N HIS A 81 6.07 13.55 13.18
CA HIS A 81 5.05 13.56 14.22
C HIS A 81 3.70 14.19 13.83
N THR A 82 3.45 14.37 12.53
CA THR A 82 2.20 14.90 11.99
C THR A 82 1.61 13.95 10.95
N ILE A 83 0.30 14.09 10.69
CA ILE A 83 -0.33 13.41 9.55
C ILE A 83 0.01 14.25 8.31
N ASP A 84 0.92 13.74 7.49
CA ASP A 84 1.38 14.39 6.26
C ASP A 84 0.35 14.23 5.15
N ARG A 85 -0.13 13.01 4.94
CA ARG A 85 -1.10 12.69 3.88
C ARG A 85 -2.16 11.71 4.36
N THR A 86 -3.32 11.78 3.71
CA THR A 86 -4.42 10.83 3.90
C THR A 86 -4.87 10.33 2.54
N PHE A 87 -4.95 9.01 2.39
CA PHE A 87 -5.43 8.36 1.18
C PHE A 87 -6.69 7.55 1.51
N ALA A 88 -7.77 7.78 0.77
CA ALA A 88 -8.90 6.86 0.76
C ALA A 88 -8.67 5.82 -0.34
N ILE A 89 -8.79 4.54 -0.01
CA ILE A 89 -8.50 3.45 -0.97
C ILE A 89 -9.46 3.51 -2.18
N GLU A 90 -10.72 3.86 -1.95
CA GLU A 90 -11.71 3.97 -3.02
C GLU A 90 -11.60 5.25 -3.87
N GLU A 91 -10.96 6.31 -3.38
CA GLU A 91 -10.88 7.61 -4.08
C GLU A 91 -9.77 7.65 -5.15
N ASN A 92 -8.88 6.69 -5.17
CA ASN A 92 -7.72 6.63 -6.09
C ASN A 92 -8.10 6.16 -7.51
N LYS A 93 -9.23 6.65 -8.05
CA LYS A 93 -9.77 6.22 -9.35
C LYS A 93 -8.87 6.52 -10.54
N ASN A 94 -7.96 7.48 -10.42
CA ASN A 94 -7.04 7.87 -11.49
C ASN A 94 -5.66 7.22 -11.38
N ILE A 95 -5.39 6.50 -10.28
CA ILE A 95 -4.14 5.76 -10.17
C ILE A 95 -4.25 4.48 -10.97
N ARG A 96 -3.25 4.24 -11.83
CA ARG A 96 -3.13 3.01 -12.62
C ARG A 96 -1.72 2.45 -12.49
N LYS A 97 -1.65 1.14 -12.44
CA LYS A 97 -0.39 0.38 -12.39
C LYS A 97 -0.29 -0.50 -13.61
N TYR A 98 0.82 -0.39 -14.31
CA TYR A 98 1.09 -1.21 -15.48
C TYR A 98 2.39 -1.97 -15.33
N GLN A 99 2.39 -3.21 -15.82
CA GLN A 99 3.62 -3.92 -16.14
C GLN A 99 3.84 -3.86 -17.64
N LEU A 100 5.05 -3.45 -18.03
CA LEU A 100 5.42 -3.20 -19.42
C LEU A 100 6.68 -3.99 -19.76
N ALA A 101 6.76 -4.52 -20.99
CA ALA A 101 8.00 -5.05 -21.54
C ALA A 101 8.32 -4.30 -22.84
N PHE A 102 9.42 -3.57 -22.86
CA PHE A 102 9.85 -2.81 -24.04
C PHE A 102 10.87 -3.55 -24.89
N ALA A 103 10.90 -3.20 -26.18
CA ALA A 103 11.72 -3.91 -27.17
C ALA A 103 13.10 -3.26 -27.39
N GLY A 104 13.22 -1.95 -27.18
CA GLY A 104 14.43 -1.17 -27.41
C GLY A 104 15.30 -1.04 -26.18
N ASP A 105 16.46 -0.42 -26.36
CA ASP A 105 17.41 -0.14 -25.28
C ASP A 105 17.04 1.13 -24.51
N GLU A 106 16.21 2.01 -25.10
CA GLU A 106 15.80 3.27 -24.50
C GLU A 106 14.34 3.22 -24.06
N LEU A 107 14.12 3.69 -22.85
CA LEU A 107 12.78 3.84 -22.28
C LEU A 107 12.12 5.10 -22.84
N PRO A 108 10.86 5.04 -23.34
CA PRO A 108 10.13 6.25 -23.73
C PRO A 108 10.09 7.29 -22.61
N SER A 109 10.52 8.54 -22.90
CA SER A 109 10.68 9.60 -21.89
C SER A 109 9.40 9.89 -21.12
N PHE A 110 8.24 9.83 -21.79
CA PHE A 110 6.94 10.11 -21.17
C PHE A 110 6.63 9.19 -19.98
N LEU A 111 7.16 7.97 -19.95
CA LEU A 111 6.96 7.08 -18.82
C LEU A 111 7.58 7.62 -17.53
N ARG A 112 8.76 8.24 -17.63
CA ARG A 112 9.43 8.87 -16.50
C ARG A 112 8.81 10.22 -16.13
N GLU A 113 8.25 10.92 -17.13
CA GLU A 113 7.62 12.23 -16.93
C GLU A 113 6.23 12.12 -16.28
N SER A 114 5.48 11.04 -16.59
CA SER A 114 4.09 10.88 -16.20
C SER A 114 3.84 9.86 -15.10
N GLY A 115 4.83 8.99 -14.80
CA GLY A 115 4.65 7.91 -13.85
C GLY A 115 5.89 7.62 -13.01
N THR A 116 5.68 6.89 -11.94
CA THR A 116 6.71 6.43 -11.03
C THR A 116 7.07 4.98 -11.32
N ILE A 117 8.33 4.72 -11.66
CA ILE A 117 8.83 3.35 -11.87
C ILE A 117 9.05 2.71 -10.49
N ILE A 118 8.29 1.66 -10.18
CA ILE A 118 8.36 0.92 -8.92
C ILE A 118 9.44 -0.16 -8.97
N VAL A 119 9.49 -0.90 -10.08
CA VAL A 119 10.46 -1.98 -10.29
C VAL A 119 10.87 -1.99 -11.75
N GLN A 120 12.16 -2.20 -12.01
CA GLN A 120 12.69 -2.45 -13.34
C GLN A 120 13.70 -3.59 -13.29
N THR A 121 13.49 -4.60 -14.15
CA THR A 121 14.40 -5.73 -14.29
C THR A 121 14.59 -5.99 -15.78
N GLY A 122 15.77 -5.60 -16.30
CA GLY A 122 16.03 -5.63 -17.74
C GLY A 122 15.02 -4.81 -18.51
N HIS A 123 14.31 -5.46 -19.46
CA HIS A 123 13.31 -4.83 -20.31
C HIS A 123 11.88 -4.89 -19.72
N ILE A 124 11.70 -5.42 -18.53
CA ILE A 124 10.40 -5.47 -17.84
C ILE A 124 10.39 -4.41 -16.75
N MET A 125 9.32 -3.63 -16.68
CA MET A 125 9.14 -2.62 -15.66
C MET A 125 7.71 -2.62 -15.13
N THR A 126 7.57 -2.21 -13.88
CA THR A 126 6.29 -1.88 -13.27
C THR A 126 6.27 -0.37 -12.99
N ILE A 127 5.26 0.30 -13.48
CA ILE A 127 5.07 1.75 -13.36
C ILE A 127 3.70 2.06 -12.76
N VAL A 128 3.64 3.08 -11.92
CA VAL A 128 2.41 3.62 -11.37
C VAL A 128 2.23 5.05 -11.87
N PHE A 129 1.07 5.35 -12.42
CA PHE A 129 0.63 6.67 -12.80
C PHE A 129 -0.31 7.21 -11.72
N ASN A 130 0.06 8.32 -11.07
CA ASN A 130 -0.75 8.94 -10.01
C ASN A 130 -1.98 9.67 -10.55
N ASP A 131 -1.90 10.16 -11.77
CA ASP A 131 -2.98 10.81 -12.49
C ASP A 131 -3.01 10.28 -13.93
N PHE A 132 -3.64 9.13 -14.10
CA PHE A 132 -3.74 8.49 -15.40
C PHE A 132 -4.77 9.20 -16.28
N THR A 133 -4.31 9.78 -17.38
CA THR A 133 -5.13 10.48 -18.36
C THR A 133 -5.34 9.66 -19.62
N GLU A 134 -6.33 10.03 -20.43
CA GLU A 134 -6.56 9.42 -21.74
C GLU A 134 -5.33 9.59 -22.67
N ASP A 135 -4.61 10.72 -22.58
CA ASP A 135 -3.36 10.95 -23.34
C ASP A 135 -2.29 9.92 -22.99
N ILE A 136 -2.10 9.60 -21.72
CA ILE A 136 -1.17 8.54 -21.28
C ILE A 136 -1.59 7.19 -21.87
N GLY A 137 -2.89 6.88 -21.87
CA GLY A 137 -3.41 5.65 -22.47
C GLY A 137 -3.12 5.55 -23.94
N ILE A 138 -3.33 6.64 -24.70
CA ILE A 138 -3.02 6.73 -26.14
C ILE A 138 -1.53 6.54 -26.38
N ARG A 139 -0.66 7.19 -25.59
CA ARG A 139 0.80 7.05 -25.71
C ARG A 139 1.27 5.64 -25.40
N LEU A 140 0.69 4.99 -24.38
CA LEU A 140 0.99 3.59 -24.07
C LEU A 140 0.61 2.67 -25.25
N ALA A 141 -0.59 2.86 -25.82
CA ALA A 141 -1.06 2.06 -26.96
C ALA A 141 -0.27 2.32 -28.24
N GLY A 142 0.32 3.50 -28.39
CA GLY A 142 1.11 3.90 -29.57
C GLY A 142 2.56 3.46 -29.55
N GLN A 143 3.07 2.84 -28.45
CA GLN A 143 4.45 2.37 -28.35
C GLN A 143 4.57 0.89 -28.74
N ASP A 144 5.75 0.52 -29.22
CA ASP A 144 6.08 -0.87 -29.52
C ASP A 144 6.52 -1.63 -28.28
N PHE A 145 5.57 -1.82 -27.35
CA PHE A 145 5.79 -2.70 -26.20
C PHE A 145 5.54 -4.15 -26.60
N LYS A 146 6.44 -5.06 -26.15
CA LYS A 146 6.21 -6.50 -26.31
C LYS A 146 5.01 -6.98 -25.51
N PHE A 147 4.71 -6.25 -24.45
CA PHE A 147 3.66 -6.62 -23.51
C PHE A 147 3.28 -5.40 -22.67
N VAL A 148 1.99 -5.23 -22.42
CA VAL A 148 1.38 -4.21 -21.57
C VAL A 148 0.25 -4.87 -20.79
N GLU A 149 0.31 -4.84 -19.47
CA GLU A 149 -0.73 -5.38 -18.60
C GLU A 149 -1.05 -4.39 -17.50
N GLU A 150 -2.34 -4.12 -17.29
CA GLU A 150 -2.79 -3.35 -16.13
C GLU A 150 -2.85 -4.26 -14.90
N LEU A 151 -2.22 -3.84 -13.82
CA LEU A 151 -2.18 -4.56 -12.56
C LEU A 151 -3.08 -3.88 -11.52
N PRO A 152 -3.61 -4.63 -10.53
CA PRO A 152 -4.31 -4.03 -9.42
C PRO A 152 -3.38 -3.09 -8.64
N VAL A 153 -3.91 -1.96 -8.20
CA VAL A 153 -3.22 -0.97 -7.38
C VAL A 153 -3.48 -1.27 -5.92
N GLY A 154 -2.42 -1.47 -5.13
CA GLY A 154 -2.49 -1.59 -3.68
C GLY A 154 -2.03 -0.32 -2.97
N SER A 155 -2.24 -0.24 -1.65
CA SER A 155 -1.80 0.90 -0.83
C SER A 155 -0.29 1.09 -0.84
N GLU A 156 0.50 0.02 -0.98
CA GLU A 156 1.96 0.13 -1.13
C GLU A 156 2.35 0.86 -2.41
N ASP A 157 1.64 0.64 -3.52
CA ASP A 157 1.90 1.32 -4.79
C ASP A 157 1.61 2.82 -4.67
N VAL A 158 0.49 3.16 -4.05
CA VAL A 158 0.10 4.56 -3.77
C VAL A 158 1.13 5.23 -2.88
N PHE A 159 1.57 4.53 -1.82
CA PHE A 159 2.61 4.99 -0.93
C PHE A 159 3.92 5.26 -1.69
N ARG A 160 4.44 4.27 -2.41
CA ARG A 160 5.69 4.39 -3.17
C ARG A 160 5.62 5.51 -4.21
N ALA A 161 4.51 5.62 -4.93
CA ALA A 161 4.31 6.67 -5.92
C ALA A 161 4.23 8.06 -5.31
N SER A 162 3.64 8.20 -4.12
CA SER A 162 3.54 9.48 -3.41
C SER A 162 4.88 9.97 -2.85
N PHE A 163 5.84 9.07 -2.61
CA PHE A 163 7.16 9.39 -2.07
C PHE A 163 8.30 9.33 -3.09
N ALA A 164 8.02 8.92 -4.32
CA ALA A 164 9.06 8.79 -5.32
C ALA A 164 9.78 10.12 -5.60
N GLU A 165 9.07 11.24 -5.59
CA GLU A 165 9.66 12.57 -5.75
C GLU A 165 10.63 12.92 -4.60
N GLU A 166 10.27 12.57 -3.37
CA GLU A 166 11.12 12.79 -2.20
C GLU A 166 12.32 11.83 -2.16
N ALA A 167 12.11 10.56 -2.54
CA ALA A 167 13.19 9.60 -2.62
C ALA A 167 14.26 9.97 -3.67
N TYR A 168 13.82 10.55 -4.78
CA TYR A 168 14.75 11.11 -5.79
C TYR A 168 15.54 12.30 -5.25
N ALA A 169 14.91 13.19 -4.50
CA ALA A 169 15.59 14.31 -3.87
C ALA A 169 16.65 13.86 -2.85
N TRP A 170 16.31 12.85 -2.03
CA TRP A 170 17.24 12.27 -1.05
C TRP A 170 18.42 11.56 -1.69
N GLN A 171 18.22 10.85 -2.81
CA GLN A 171 19.33 10.22 -3.54
C GLN A 171 20.28 11.26 -4.14
N GLN A 172 19.76 12.35 -4.70
CA GLN A 172 20.59 13.44 -5.22
C GLN A 172 21.38 14.18 -4.12
N GLU A 173 20.79 14.36 -2.94
CA GLU A 173 21.50 14.96 -1.81
C GLU A 173 22.64 14.07 -1.28
N LEU A 174 22.49 12.76 -1.33
CA LEU A 174 23.52 11.80 -0.92
C LEU A 174 24.66 11.71 -1.94
N GLU A 175 24.35 11.77 -3.25
CA GLU A 175 25.37 11.76 -4.31
C GLU A 175 26.18 13.07 -4.40
N VAL A 176 25.66 14.20 -3.90
CA VAL A 176 26.37 15.48 -3.84
C VAL A 176 27.25 15.60 -2.59
N ALA A 177 27.05 14.71 -1.60
CA ALA A 177 27.78 14.71 -0.32
C ALA A 177 29.03 13.80 -0.33
N GLU A 178 29.27 13.02 -1.42
CA GLU A 178 30.51 12.27 -1.69
C GLU A 178 31.43 13.05 -2.65
#